data_7f171dbb4c484c1b30a0d67357455b93
#
_entry.id   7f171dbb4c484c1b30a0d67357455b93
#
_cell.length_a   1.000
_cell.length_b   1.000
_cell.length_c   1.000
_cell.angle_alpha   90.00
_cell.angle_beta   90.00
_cell.angle_gamma   90.00
#
_symmetry.space_group_name_H-M   'P 1'
#
loop_
_entity.id
_entity.type
_entity.pdbx_description
1 polymer ?
#
loop_
_entity_poly.entity_id
_entity_poly.type
_entity_poly.pdbx_seq_one_letter_code
_entity_poly.pdbx_strand_id
1 'polypeptide(L)' 'MKYTKGQLVFWTSHTSGRPPIGIILEVNEKKKSYTIMWTSKEQRGILTVGDTMLETSYHFYVLTNDKEHK' A
#
# COMPACT_ATOMS: atom_id res chain seq x y z
N MET A 1 2.04 -13.43 -3.38
CA MET A 1 2.45 -12.03 -3.38
C MET A 1 2.87 -11.65 -1.99
N LYS A 2 3.65 -10.59 -1.87
CA LYS A 2 4.29 -10.27 -0.63
C LYS A 2 3.39 -9.71 0.45
N TYR A 3 2.42 -8.92 0.07
CA TYR A 3 1.54 -8.27 1.02
C TYR A 3 0.14 -8.84 1.00
N THR A 4 -0.64 -8.58 2.04
CA THR A 4 -1.98 -9.14 2.14
C THR A 4 -3.02 -8.06 2.38
N LYS A 5 -4.26 -8.42 2.15
CA LYS A 5 -5.37 -7.55 2.35
C LYS A 5 -5.39 -7.07 3.79
N GLY A 6 -5.69 -5.84 4.00
CA GLY A 6 -5.77 -5.23 5.32
C GLY A 6 -4.51 -4.52 5.77
N GLN A 7 -3.40 -4.67 5.08
CA GLN A 7 -2.19 -3.99 5.50
C GLN A 7 -2.22 -2.52 5.11
N LEU A 8 -1.57 -1.69 5.89
CA LEU A 8 -1.52 -0.25 5.63
C LEU A 8 -0.36 0.09 4.74
N VAL A 9 -0.58 1.05 3.84
CA VAL A 9 0.42 1.51 2.90
C VAL A 9 0.62 2.99 3.08
N PHE A 10 1.87 3.42 3.11
CA PHE A 10 2.20 4.84 3.21
C PHE A 10 2.92 5.24 1.93
N TRP A 11 2.53 6.34 1.35
CA TRP A 11 3.15 6.81 0.12
C TRP A 11 4.27 7.77 0.52
N THR A 12 5.46 7.26 0.62
CA THR A 12 6.55 8.01 1.22
C THR A 12 7.24 8.98 0.28
N SER A 13 6.94 8.93 -0.99
CA SER A 13 7.55 9.86 -1.91
C SER A 13 6.92 11.24 -1.85
N HIS A 14 5.79 11.35 -1.15
CA HIS A 14 5.13 12.63 -1.02
C HIS A 14 5.97 13.51 -0.13
N THR A 15 6.21 14.73 -0.51
CA THR A 15 7.16 15.54 0.17
C THR A 15 6.62 16.51 1.17
N SER A 16 5.37 16.80 1.18
CA SER A 16 4.87 17.79 2.10
C SER A 16 3.98 17.17 3.13
N GLY A 17 4.19 17.45 4.36
CA GLY A 17 3.34 17.01 5.43
C GLY A 17 3.38 15.53 5.64
N ARG A 18 2.26 14.94 6.02
CA ARG A 18 2.21 13.55 6.30
C ARG A 18 2.02 12.75 5.05
N PRO A 19 2.61 11.60 4.95
CA PRO A 19 2.43 10.80 3.75
C PRO A 19 0.98 10.30 3.67
N PRO A 20 0.43 10.19 2.49
CA PRO A 20 -0.90 9.60 2.34
C PRO A 20 -0.93 8.17 2.84
N ILE A 21 -2.04 7.77 3.41
CA ILE A 21 -2.21 6.45 3.97
C ILE A 21 -3.30 5.72 3.23
N GLY A 22 -3.05 4.47 2.91
CA GLY A 22 -4.03 3.64 2.26
C GLY A 22 -4.11 2.27 2.91
N ILE A 23 -5.08 1.49 2.53
CA ILE A 23 -5.21 0.15 3.03
C ILE A 23 -5.40 -0.77 1.86
N ILE A 24 -4.74 -1.92 1.86
CA ILE A 24 -4.87 -2.87 0.79
C ILE A 24 -6.23 -3.54 0.88
N LEU A 25 -7.06 -3.30 -0.11
CA LEU A 25 -8.39 -3.87 -0.16
C LEU A 25 -8.39 -5.25 -0.78
N GLU A 26 -7.53 -5.47 -1.75
CA GLU A 26 -7.55 -6.73 -2.46
C GLU A 26 -6.21 -7.03 -3.06
N VAL A 27 -5.86 -8.29 -3.14
CA VAL A 27 -4.64 -8.74 -3.77
C VAL A 27 -5.03 -9.61 -4.94
N ASN A 28 -4.64 -9.25 -6.16
CA ASN A 28 -4.99 -10.00 -7.34
C ASN A 28 -3.76 -10.73 -7.84
N GLU A 29 -3.66 -12.01 -7.53
CA GLU A 29 -2.49 -12.78 -7.91
C GLU A 29 -2.40 -13.04 -9.38
N LYS A 30 -3.53 -13.14 -10.06
CA LYS A 30 -3.49 -13.38 -11.46
C LYS A 30 -2.95 -12.20 -12.20
N LYS A 31 -3.36 -10.99 -11.85
CA LYS A 31 -2.90 -9.80 -12.51
C LYS A 31 -1.70 -9.19 -11.83
N LYS A 32 -1.24 -9.78 -10.75
CA LYS A 32 -0.11 -9.31 -10.00
C LYS A 32 -0.26 -7.85 -9.65
N SER A 33 -1.35 -7.54 -8.99
CA SER A 33 -1.65 -6.18 -8.61
C SER A 33 -2.30 -6.09 -7.23
N TYR A 34 -2.25 -4.90 -6.66
CA TYR A 34 -2.88 -4.62 -5.38
C TYR A 34 -3.86 -3.49 -5.56
N THR A 35 -5.02 -3.60 -4.95
CA THR A 35 -6.00 -2.51 -4.96
C THR A 35 -5.95 -1.84 -3.61
N ILE A 36 -5.71 -0.55 -3.58
CA ILE A 36 -5.52 0.20 -2.36
C ILE A 36 -6.53 1.32 -2.26
N MET A 37 -7.14 1.47 -1.10
CA MET A 37 -8.03 2.59 -0.86
C MET A 37 -7.26 3.63 -0.07
N TRP A 38 -7.08 4.81 -0.66
CA TRP A 38 -6.36 5.92 -0.04
C TRP A 38 -7.36 6.81 0.69
N THR A 39 -7.02 7.16 1.92
CA THR A 39 -7.97 7.89 2.75
C THR A 39 -7.48 9.26 3.21
N SER A 40 -6.31 9.68 2.79
CA SER A 40 -5.83 10.98 3.24
C SER A 40 -6.44 12.10 2.41
N LYS A 41 -6.31 13.31 2.89
CA LYS A 41 -6.88 14.43 2.19
C LYS A 41 -6.29 14.64 0.83
N GLU A 42 -4.98 14.47 0.71
CA GLU A 42 -4.33 14.69 -0.56
C GLU A 42 -4.53 13.57 -1.55
N GLN A 43 -4.77 12.38 -1.06
CA GLN A 43 -4.91 11.24 -1.95
C GLN A 43 -6.08 10.41 -1.46
N ARG A 44 -7.17 10.41 -2.18
CA ARG A 44 -8.37 9.73 -1.77
C ARG A 44 -8.90 8.90 -2.91
N GLY A 45 -9.47 7.78 -2.63
CA GLY A 45 -10.07 6.95 -3.66
C GLY A 45 -9.37 5.61 -3.76
N ILE A 46 -9.78 4.83 -4.73
CA ILE A 46 -9.26 3.48 -4.92
C ILE A 46 -8.32 3.45 -6.10
N LEU A 47 -7.15 2.89 -5.90
CA LEU A 47 -6.15 2.85 -6.93
C LEU A 47 -5.55 1.47 -7.00
N THR A 48 -5.29 0.98 -8.19
CA THR A 48 -4.66 -0.32 -8.37
C THR A 48 -3.22 -0.11 -8.80
N VAL A 49 -2.29 -0.76 -8.13
CA VAL A 49 -0.88 -0.66 -8.49
C VAL A 49 -0.33 -2.05 -8.73
N GLY A 50 0.67 -2.13 -9.56
CA GLY A 50 1.31 -3.42 -9.85
C GLY A 50 2.09 -3.91 -8.66
N ASP A 51 2.30 -5.22 -8.59
CA ASP A 51 2.99 -5.81 -7.48
C ASP A 51 4.43 -5.32 -7.37
N THR A 52 5.12 -5.20 -8.48
CA THR A 52 6.49 -4.75 -8.45
C THR A 52 6.57 -3.33 -7.92
N MET A 53 5.64 -2.50 -8.32
CA MET A 53 5.63 -1.13 -7.88
C MET A 53 5.51 -1.06 -6.36
N LEU A 54 4.62 -1.81 -5.78
CA LEU A 54 4.41 -1.74 -4.35
C LEU A 54 5.49 -2.46 -3.58
N GLU A 55 5.99 -3.56 -4.11
CA GLU A 55 6.92 -4.40 -3.37
C GLU A 55 8.36 -3.96 -3.44
N THR A 56 8.75 -3.26 -4.46
CA THR A 56 10.15 -2.91 -4.63
C THR A 56 10.43 -1.43 -4.65
N SER A 57 9.42 -0.61 -4.86
CA SER A 57 9.65 0.82 -4.96
C SER A 57 9.82 1.44 -3.58
N TYR A 58 10.77 2.34 -3.44
CA TYR A 58 10.93 3.01 -2.17
C TYR A 58 9.90 4.12 -1.98
N HIS A 59 9.03 4.32 -2.96
CA HIS A 59 7.99 5.32 -2.82
C HIS A 59 6.87 4.85 -1.88
N PHE A 60 6.80 3.56 -1.60
CA PHE A 60 5.75 3.05 -0.74
C PHE A 60 6.34 2.27 0.43
N TYR A 61 5.73 2.41 1.57
CA TYR A 61 6.13 1.65 2.73
C TYR A 61 4.89 0.89 3.21
N VAL A 62 4.97 -0.41 3.30
CA VAL A 62 3.84 -1.20 3.73
C VAL A 62 4.12 -1.69 5.14
N LEU A 63 3.19 -1.39 6.05
CA LEU A 63 3.35 -1.78 7.41
C LEU A 63 3.11 -3.27 7.53
N THR A 64 4.07 -4.00 8.01
CA THR A 64 3.90 -5.43 8.10
C THR A 64 3.12 -5.77 9.33
N ASN A 65 2.52 -6.93 9.28
CA ASN A 65 1.75 -7.41 10.39
C ASN A 65 2.72 -8.02 11.35
N ASP A 66 2.88 -7.48 12.51
CA ASP A 66 3.78 -7.96 13.42
C ASP A 66 3.34 -8.90 14.38
N LYS A 67 2.23 -9.49 14.22
CA LYS A 67 1.74 -10.38 15.11
C LYS A 67 2.66 -11.46 15.35
N GLU A 68 3.38 -11.86 14.43
CA GLU A 68 4.20 -12.90 14.60
C GLU A 68 5.52 -12.56 15.13
N HIS A 69 5.73 -11.43 15.47
CA HIS A 69 6.89 -11.01 15.88
C HIS A 69 7.05 -11.39 17.21
N LYS A 70 7.34 -11.84 17.78
CA LYS A 70 7.26 -12.21 19.00
C LYS A 70 8.17 -12.70 19.42
#